data_1ac081d5d68c93adb03d2c58712ca33f
#
_entry.id   1ac081d5d68c93adb03d2c58712ca33f
#
_cell.length_a   1.000
_cell.length_b   1.000
_cell.length_c   1.000
_cell.angle_alpha   90.00
_cell.angle_beta   90.00
_cell.angle_gamma   90.00
#
_symmetry.space_group_name_H-M   'P 1'
#
loop_
_entity.id
_entity.type
_entity.pdbx_description
1 polymer ?
#
loop_
_entity_poly.entity_id
_entity_poly.type
_entity_poly.pdbx_seq_one_letter_code
_entity_poly.pdbx_strand_id
1 'polypeptide(L)'
;AHLVANAPHMPVHLGSMGASVAAVLDTFGDELRPGDAYLVNSPYAGGTHLPDMTVVSPVFDEGGARVEFFTASRAHHADVGGISPGSMPPDSRTIDDEGALVAPTRIMREGVLDDARLRQLFCGIPWPARNFPQNLADLRAQLAANARGERELRRAAADHGGATLLAYMRHVQDNAERCVRRAIRRLRDGSFRYEMDNGQVIAVRIAVEPQAGTAVVDFAGTSPQQANNFNAPLAVTTAAVLYVFRTLIDEPIPLNAGCLRPLAIVVPHGSMLDPVAPAAVVAGNVETSQCIVDALYGALGLQAAAQGTMNNFTFGNERYQYYETIAGGAGAGPDFDGASGVQTHMTN
;
A
#
# COMPACT_ATOMS: atom_id res chain seq x y z
N ALA A 1 -7.71 -1.93 13.61
CA ALA A 1 -6.40 -2.61 13.68
C ALA A 1 -5.29 -1.64 13.32
N HIS A 2 -4.08 -1.85 13.86
CA HIS A 2 -2.92 -1.01 13.61
C HIS A 2 -1.74 -1.87 13.20
N LEU A 3 -1.01 -1.48 12.15
CA LEU A 3 0.21 -2.16 11.73
C LEU A 3 1.26 -2.09 12.85
N VAL A 4 1.80 -3.24 13.23
CA VAL A 4 2.85 -3.37 14.25
C VAL A 4 4.20 -3.60 13.60
N ALA A 5 4.28 -4.55 12.68
CA ALA A 5 5.48 -4.95 11.99
C ALA A 5 5.16 -5.49 10.59
N ASN A 6 6.11 -5.37 9.70
CA ASN A 6 6.07 -5.96 8.36
C ASN A 6 7.45 -6.48 7.96
N ALA A 7 7.49 -7.35 6.97
CA ALA A 7 8.73 -7.68 6.29
C ALA A 7 9.17 -6.47 5.42
N PRO A 8 10.47 -6.15 5.33
CA PRO A 8 10.96 -5.15 4.39
C PRO A 8 10.61 -5.55 2.96
N HIS A 9 9.94 -4.66 2.25
CA HIS A 9 9.51 -4.83 0.87
C HIS A 9 9.17 -3.47 0.26
N MET A 10 8.48 -3.44 -0.91
CA MET A 10 8.12 -2.22 -1.61
C MET A 10 7.34 -1.24 -0.71
N PRO A 11 7.78 0.02 -0.61
CA PRO A 11 7.18 0.99 0.30
C PRO A 11 5.69 1.25 0.06
N VAL A 12 5.23 1.23 -1.20
CA VAL A 12 3.81 1.40 -1.53
C VAL A 12 2.93 0.32 -0.88
N HIS A 13 3.41 -0.91 -0.78
CA HIS A 13 2.71 -1.99 -0.11
C HIS A 13 2.68 -1.81 1.41
N LEU A 14 3.81 -1.45 1.99
CA LEU A 14 3.98 -1.36 3.44
C LEU A 14 3.05 -0.31 4.06
N GLY A 15 2.91 0.85 3.42
CA GLY A 15 2.09 1.95 3.92
C GLY A 15 0.58 1.71 3.81
N SER A 16 0.15 0.82 2.91
CA SER A 16 -1.26 0.60 2.59
C SER A 16 -1.88 -0.65 3.27
N MET A 17 -1.08 -1.54 3.87
CA MET A 17 -1.58 -2.79 4.47
C MET A 17 -2.63 -2.56 5.56
N GLY A 18 -2.43 -1.55 6.40
CA GLY A 18 -3.38 -1.22 7.47
C GLY A 18 -4.77 -0.88 6.95
N ALA A 19 -4.86 -0.18 5.82
CA ALA A 19 -6.12 0.19 5.19
C ALA A 19 -6.89 -1.03 4.67
N SER A 20 -6.19 -2.01 4.07
CA SER A 20 -6.81 -3.26 3.62
C SER A 20 -7.37 -4.10 4.78
N VAL A 21 -6.65 -4.17 5.90
CA VAL A 21 -7.16 -4.85 7.11
C VAL A 21 -8.37 -4.11 7.69
N ALA A 22 -8.34 -2.77 7.71
CA ALA A 22 -9.48 -1.97 8.17
C ALA A 22 -10.72 -2.21 7.31
N ALA A 23 -10.58 -2.24 5.98
CA ALA A 23 -11.68 -2.51 5.07
C ALA A 23 -12.33 -3.89 5.29
N VAL A 24 -11.54 -4.92 5.60
CA VAL A 24 -12.07 -6.24 5.98
C VAL A 24 -12.84 -6.16 7.31
N LEU A 25 -12.28 -5.46 8.31
CA LEU A 25 -12.96 -5.26 9.60
C LEU A 25 -14.26 -4.49 9.45
N ASP A 26 -14.28 -3.42 8.68
CA ASP A 26 -15.46 -2.59 8.45
C ASP A 26 -16.57 -3.36 7.72
N THR A 27 -16.18 -4.31 6.85
CA THR A 27 -17.13 -5.12 6.08
C THR A 27 -17.68 -6.30 6.88
N PHE A 28 -16.84 -6.99 7.64
CA PHE A 28 -17.21 -8.27 8.26
C PHE A 28 -17.35 -8.20 9.79
N GLY A 29 -16.66 -7.26 10.47
CA GLY A 29 -16.85 -7.00 11.89
C GLY A 29 -17.04 -8.28 12.74
N ASP A 30 -18.23 -8.43 13.31
CA ASP A 30 -18.61 -9.55 14.15
C ASP A 30 -18.83 -10.87 13.40
N GLU A 31 -18.79 -10.87 12.06
CA GLU A 31 -18.91 -12.09 11.25
C GLU A 31 -17.58 -12.82 11.07
N LEU A 32 -16.46 -12.26 11.52
CA LEU A 32 -15.17 -12.92 11.48
C LEU A 32 -15.22 -14.23 12.30
N ARG A 33 -14.62 -15.30 11.76
CA ARG A 33 -14.58 -16.62 12.43
C ARG A 33 -13.15 -17.20 12.36
N PRO A 34 -12.77 -18.04 13.33
CA PRO A 34 -11.52 -18.80 13.28
C PRO A 34 -11.42 -19.63 11.98
N GLY A 35 -10.26 -19.57 11.33
CA GLY A 35 -10.02 -20.31 10.08
C GLY A 35 -10.55 -19.62 8.83
N ASP A 36 -11.17 -18.44 8.94
CA ASP A 36 -11.55 -17.64 7.77
C ASP A 36 -10.34 -16.89 7.19
N ALA A 37 -10.40 -16.59 5.90
CA ALA A 37 -9.50 -15.64 5.24
C ALA A 37 -10.26 -14.81 4.21
N TYR A 38 -9.78 -13.59 4.01
CA TYR A 38 -10.41 -12.57 3.19
C TYR A 38 -9.46 -12.06 2.14
N LEU A 39 -9.97 -11.79 0.93
CA LEU A 39 -9.23 -11.20 -0.18
C LEU A 39 -9.75 -9.79 -0.44
N VAL A 40 -8.83 -8.87 -0.70
CA VAL A 40 -9.14 -7.50 -1.13
C VAL A 40 -8.02 -6.96 -2.02
N ASN A 41 -8.39 -6.26 -3.09
CA ASN A 41 -7.47 -5.43 -3.88
C ASN A 41 -8.10 -4.09 -4.26
N SER A 42 -9.38 -3.87 -3.96
CA SER A 42 -10.10 -2.66 -4.36
C SER A 42 -9.37 -1.40 -3.90
N PRO A 43 -8.98 -0.50 -4.83
CA PRO A 43 -8.33 0.77 -4.51
C PRO A 43 -9.24 1.70 -3.70
N TYR A 44 -10.55 1.50 -3.77
CA TYR A 44 -11.55 2.26 -3.02
C TYR A 44 -11.83 1.67 -1.63
N ALA A 45 -11.19 0.54 -1.31
CA ALA A 45 -11.31 -0.15 -0.03
C ALA A 45 -9.92 -0.52 0.54
N GLY A 46 -8.99 0.43 0.53
CA GLY A 46 -7.65 0.26 1.11
C GLY A 46 -6.66 -0.56 0.29
N GLY A 47 -7.02 -0.91 -0.95
CA GLY A 47 -6.09 -1.49 -1.93
C GLY A 47 -5.24 -0.42 -2.62
N THR A 48 -4.34 -0.88 -3.48
CA THR A 48 -3.45 -0.04 -4.28
C THR A 48 -3.86 -0.14 -5.76
N HIS A 49 -3.25 -0.99 -6.57
CA HIS A 49 -3.73 -1.32 -7.91
C HIS A 49 -4.14 -2.81 -7.96
N LEU A 50 -4.89 -3.22 -9.00
CA LEU A 50 -5.57 -4.50 -8.99
C LEU A 50 -4.66 -5.73 -8.89
N PRO A 51 -3.45 -5.77 -9.50
CA PRO A 51 -2.54 -6.91 -9.32
C PRO A 51 -2.10 -7.16 -7.87
N ASP A 52 -2.19 -6.17 -6.98
CA ASP A 52 -1.79 -6.27 -5.57
C ASP A 52 -2.85 -6.96 -4.72
N MET A 53 -2.95 -8.26 -4.85
CA MET A 53 -3.88 -9.09 -4.08
C MET A 53 -3.48 -9.17 -2.61
N THR A 54 -4.36 -8.76 -1.71
CA THR A 54 -4.11 -8.79 -0.26
C THR A 54 -5.00 -9.84 0.40
N VAL A 55 -4.36 -10.82 1.05
CA VAL A 55 -5.03 -11.82 1.87
C VAL A 55 -4.90 -11.43 3.34
N VAL A 56 -6.04 -11.34 4.03
CA VAL A 56 -6.15 -11.00 5.46
C VAL A 56 -6.72 -12.19 6.22
N SER A 57 -6.04 -12.59 7.28
CA SER A 57 -6.45 -13.70 8.14
C SER A 57 -6.56 -13.21 9.60
N PRO A 58 -7.74 -13.29 10.23
CA PRO A 58 -7.91 -12.99 11.64
C PRO A 58 -7.27 -14.10 12.51
N VAL A 59 -6.60 -13.72 13.56
CA VAL A 59 -6.01 -14.60 14.58
C VAL A 59 -6.79 -14.43 15.85
N PHE A 60 -7.47 -15.48 16.26
CA PHE A 60 -8.31 -15.49 17.46
C PHE A 60 -7.54 -15.92 18.71
N ASP A 61 -8.07 -15.56 19.86
CA ASP A 61 -7.63 -16.11 21.15
C ASP A 61 -7.81 -17.65 21.19
N GLU A 62 -7.26 -18.30 22.22
CA GLU A 62 -7.34 -19.77 22.35
C GLU A 62 -8.78 -20.28 22.42
N GLY A 63 -9.71 -19.46 22.94
CA GLY A 63 -11.14 -19.78 23.02
C GLY A 63 -11.90 -19.57 21.70
N GLY A 64 -11.27 -18.98 20.69
CA GLY A 64 -11.92 -18.67 19.41
C GLY A 64 -13.01 -17.59 19.50
N ALA A 65 -13.04 -16.83 20.59
CA ALA A 65 -14.11 -15.86 20.85
C ALA A 65 -13.77 -14.44 20.42
N ARG A 66 -12.49 -14.08 20.46
CA ARG A 66 -12.03 -12.71 20.20
C ARG A 66 -10.84 -12.68 19.24
N VAL A 67 -10.90 -11.81 18.23
CA VAL A 67 -9.75 -11.54 17.38
C VAL A 67 -8.69 -10.77 18.18
N GLU A 68 -7.48 -11.32 18.27
CA GLU A 68 -6.35 -10.70 18.94
C GLU A 68 -5.41 -10.01 17.95
N PHE A 69 -5.21 -10.62 16.79
CA PHE A 69 -4.30 -10.15 15.75
C PHE A 69 -4.88 -10.35 14.37
N PHE A 70 -4.22 -9.75 13.39
CA PHE A 70 -4.37 -10.08 11.98
C PHE A 70 -3.00 -10.39 11.40
N THR A 71 -2.93 -11.42 10.59
CA THR A 71 -1.84 -11.63 9.65
C THR A 71 -2.32 -11.28 8.26
N ALA A 72 -1.51 -10.58 7.50
CA ALA A 72 -1.86 -10.20 6.14
C ALA A 72 -0.63 -10.31 5.23
N SER A 73 -0.86 -10.72 4.01
CA SER A 73 0.15 -10.77 2.95
C SER A 73 -0.38 -10.12 1.69
N ARG A 74 0.48 -9.39 0.99
CA ARG A 74 0.19 -8.81 -0.32
C ARG A 74 1.19 -9.34 -1.32
N ALA A 75 0.69 -9.74 -2.48
CA ALA A 75 1.51 -10.14 -3.61
C ALA A 75 1.01 -9.45 -4.88
N HIS A 76 1.95 -9.00 -5.70
CA HIS A 76 1.67 -8.58 -7.06
C HIS A 76 1.49 -9.84 -7.92
N HIS A 77 0.26 -10.12 -8.34
CA HIS A 77 -0.05 -11.23 -9.22
C HIS A 77 0.36 -10.89 -10.66
N ALA A 78 0.94 -11.86 -11.36
CA ALA A 78 1.46 -11.64 -12.72
C ALA A 78 0.38 -11.22 -13.72
N ASP A 79 -0.87 -11.65 -13.52
CA ASP A 79 -2.02 -11.27 -14.35
C ASP A 79 -3.33 -11.50 -13.57
N VAL A 80 -4.15 -10.49 -13.48
CA VAL A 80 -5.48 -10.54 -12.87
C VAL A 80 -6.58 -10.17 -13.88
N GLY A 81 -6.28 -10.27 -15.17
CA GLY A 81 -7.18 -9.88 -16.26
C GLY A 81 -6.93 -8.43 -16.73
N GLY A 82 -7.98 -7.81 -17.23
CA GLY A 82 -7.88 -6.47 -17.84
C GLY A 82 -7.55 -6.51 -19.32
N ILE A 83 -7.60 -5.34 -19.97
CA ILE A 83 -7.45 -5.21 -21.42
C ILE A 83 -6.05 -5.54 -21.93
N SER A 84 -5.03 -5.51 -21.06
CA SER A 84 -3.64 -5.82 -21.42
C SER A 84 -3.08 -7.00 -20.62
N PRO A 85 -2.23 -7.86 -21.22
CA PRO A 85 -1.48 -8.86 -20.48
C PRO A 85 -0.63 -8.22 -19.37
N GLY A 86 -0.56 -8.90 -18.21
CA GLY A 86 0.15 -8.38 -17.03
C GLY A 86 -0.66 -7.38 -16.22
N SER A 87 -1.92 -7.09 -16.62
CA SER A 87 -2.86 -6.23 -15.88
C SER A 87 -2.35 -4.82 -15.57
N MET A 88 -1.48 -4.31 -16.44
CA MET A 88 -0.90 -2.96 -16.37
C MET A 88 -1.17 -2.20 -17.68
N PRO A 89 -2.45 -1.96 -18.02
CA PRO A 89 -2.80 -1.29 -19.28
C PRO A 89 -2.34 0.18 -19.26
N PRO A 90 -1.63 0.66 -20.31
CA PRO A 90 -1.18 2.04 -20.36
C PRO A 90 -2.32 3.04 -20.59
N ASP A 91 -3.42 2.60 -21.19
CA ASP A 91 -4.52 3.46 -21.66
C ASP A 91 -5.86 3.18 -20.95
N SER A 92 -5.85 2.55 -19.77
CA SER A 92 -7.08 2.32 -19.03
C SER A 92 -7.75 3.64 -18.61
N ARG A 93 -9.07 3.65 -18.64
CA ARG A 93 -9.90 4.83 -18.28
C ARG A 93 -10.79 4.56 -17.10
N THR A 94 -11.13 3.31 -16.89
CA THR A 94 -11.93 2.83 -15.77
C THR A 94 -11.26 1.64 -15.12
N ILE A 95 -11.62 1.37 -13.89
CA ILE A 95 -11.07 0.24 -13.14
C ILE A 95 -11.39 -1.11 -13.80
N ASP A 96 -12.49 -1.21 -14.55
CA ASP A 96 -12.89 -2.44 -15.26
C ASP A 96 -11.91 -2.81 -16.38
N ASP A 97 -11.19 -1.83 -16.93
CA ASP A 97 -10.14 -2.05 -17.92
C ASP A 97 -8.91 -2.72 -17.31
N GLU A 98 -8.72 -2.62 -15.99
CA GLU A 98 -7.49 -3.01 -15.27
C GLU A 98 -7.54 -4.46 -14.76
N GLY A 99 -8.71 -5.09 -14.67
CA GLY A 99 -8.84 -6.51 -14.32
C GLY A 99 -9.80 -6.80 -13.18
N ALA A 100 -9.53 -7.87 -12.45
CA ALA A 100 -10.40 -8.34 -11.37
C ALA A 100 -10.42 -7.39 -10.18
N LEU A 101 -11.51 -6.65 -10.02
CA LEU A 101 -11.77 -5.81 -8.84
C LEU A 101 -12.42 -6.65 -7.74
N VAL A 102 -11.75 -6.77 -6.60
CA VAL A 102 -12.21 -7.55 -5.45
C VAL A 102 -12.40 -6.63 -4.25
N ALA A 103 -13.63 -6.27 -3.93
CA ALA A 103 -14.00 -5.70 -2.64
C ALA A 103 -13.72 -6.73 -1.52
N PRO A 104 -13.63 -6.33 -0.23
CA PRO A 104 -13.41 -7.28 0.85
C PRO A 104 -14.34 -8.50 0.71
N THR A 105 -13.77 -9.67 0.46
CA THR A 105 -14.49 -10.89 0.14
C THR A 105 -13.91 -12.07 0.91
N ARG A 106 -14.75 -12.82 1.63
CA ARG A 106 -14.34 -14.06 2.29
C ARG A 106 -14.06 -15.13 1.21
N ILE A 107 -12.82 -15.63 1.20
CA ILE A 107 -12.34 -16.64 0.24
C ILE A 107 -12.06 -18.00 0.90
N MET A 108 -11.94 -18.04 2.22
CA MET A 108 -11.77 -19.26 2.99
C MET A 108 -12.72 -19.23 4.18
N ARG A 109 -13.38 -20.34 4.45
CA ARG A 109 -14.27 -20.52 5.58
C ARG A 109 -13.83 -21.74 6.38
N GLU A 110 -13.55 -21.53 7.67
CA GLU A 110 -13.14 -22.62 8.58
C GLU A 110 -12.01 -23.52 8.01
N GLY A 111 -11.03 -22.89 7.33
CA GLY A 111 -9.91 -23.60 6.73
C GLY A 111 -10.17 -24.18 5.32
N VAL A 112 -11.37 -24.05 4.79
CA VAL A 112 -11.73 -24.56 3.44
C VAL A 112 -11.76 -23.40 2.44
N LEU A 113 -10.88 -23.45 1.43
CA LEU A 113 -10.79 -22.45 0.37
C LEU A 113 -11.96 -22.61 -0.62
N ASP A 114 -12.61 -21.52 -0.98
CA ASP A 114 -13.68 -21.47 -1.97
C ASP A 114 -13.13 -21.25 -3.38
N ASP A 115 -12.66 -22.33 -4.01
CA ASP A 115 -12.10 -22.32 -5.37
C ASP A 115 -13.15 -21.85 -6.41
N ALA A 116 -14.44 -22.13 -6.20
CA ALA A 116 -15.50 -21.72 -7.11
C ALA A 116 -15.69 -20.19 -7.07
N ARG A 117 -15.71 -19.62 -5.85
CA ARG A 117 -15.79 -18.19 -5.66
C ARG A 117 -14.58 -17.47 -6.27
N LEU A 118 -13.37 -17.99 -6.04
CA LEU A 118 -12.15 -17.45 -6.63
C LEU A 118 -12.20 -17.48 -8.16
N ARG A 119 -12.63 -18.60 -8.75
CA ARG A 119 -12.81 -18.69 -10.21
C ARG A 119 -13.79 -17.64 -10.72
N GLN A 120 -14.90 -17.43 -10.02
CA GLN A 120 -15.86 -16.38 -10.40
C GLN A 120 -15.24 -14.98 -10.36
N LEU A 121 -14.46 -14.66 -9.33
CA LEU A 121 -13.81 -13.34 -9.16
C LEU A 121 -12.80 -13.05 -10.27
N PHE A 122 -11.97 -14.03 -10.64
CA PHE A 122 -10.89 -13.83 -11.62
C PHE A 122 -11.30 -14.09 -13.07
N CYS A 123 -12.27 -14.98 -13.30
CA CYS A 123 -12.64 -15.43 -14.64
C CYS A 123 -14.06 -15.01 -15.07
N GLY A 124 -14.91 -14.58 -14.13
CA GLY A 124 -16.29 -14.15 -14.40
C GLY A 124 -16.43 -12.67 -14.76
N ILE A 125 -15.38 -12.04 -15.27
CA ILE A 125 -15.30 -10.61 -15.64
C ILE A 125 -15.09 -10.46 -17.16
N PRO A 126 -15.35 -9.28 -17.74
CA PRO A 126 -15.21 -9.06 -19.19
C PRO A 126 -13.81 -9.38 -19.76
N TRP A 127 -12.77 -9.09 -19.00
CA TRP A 127 -11.37 -9.35 -19.35
C TRP A 127 -10.75 -10.28 -18.30
N PRO A 128 -10.97 -11.60 -18.39
CA PRO A 128 -10.60 -12.56 -17.36
C PRO A 128 -9.09 -12.71 -17.18
N ALA A 129 -8.67 -13.11 -15.99
CA ALA A 129 -7.29 -13.50 -15.73
C ALA A 129 -6.84 -14.62 -16.68
N ARG A 130 -5.66 -14.46 -17.28
CA ARG A 130 -5.15 -15.33 -18.34
C ARG A 130 -4.58 -16.64 -17.80
N ASN A 131 -4.17 -16.64 -16.52
CA ASN A 131 -3.60 -17.83 -15.87
C ASN A 131 -4.15 -18.01 -14.45
N PHE A 132 -5.44 -18.33 -14.35
CA PHE A 132 -6.08 -18.56 -13.06
C PHE A 132 -5.41 -19.64 -12.18
N PRO A 133 -4.87 -20.77 -12.73
CA PRO A 133 -4.11 -21.71 -11.90
C PRO A 133 -2.93 -21.09 -11.17
N GLN A 134 -2.21 -20.13 -11.78
CA GLN A 134 -1.15 -19.38 -11.13
C GLN A 134 -1.70 -18.49 -10.02
N ASN A 135 -2.76 -17.74 -10.27
CA ASN A 135 -3.42 -16.92 -9.24
C ASN A 135 -3.82 -17.75 -8.01
N LEU A 136 -4.38 -18.94 -8.24
CA LEU A 136 -4.77 -19.85 -7.17
C LEU A 136 -3.55 -20.37 -6.38
N ALA A 137 -2.43 -20.67 -7.07
CA ALA A 137 -1.19 -21.10 -6.43
C ALA A 137 -0.60 -19.96 -5.56
N ASP A 138 -0.60 -18.73 -6.08
CA ASP A 138 -0.11 -17.54 -5.37
C ASP A 138 -0.99 -17.23 -4.13
N LEU A 139 -2.32 -17.32 -4.25
CA LEU A 139 -3.22 -17.16 -3.10
C LEU A 139 -2.99 -18.24 -2.02
N ARG A 140 -2.75 -19.49 -2.42
CA ARG A 140 -2.40 -20.56 -1.47
C ARG A 140 -1.07 -20.29 -0.78
N ALA A 141 -0.08 -19.74 -1.49
CA ALA A 141 1.19 -19.32 -0.88
C ALA A 141 1.00 -18.17 0.11
N GLN A 142 0.15 -17.17 -0.21
CA GLN A 142 -0.20 -16.08 0.70
C GLN A 142 -0.92 -16.60 1.97
N LEU A 143 -1.87 -17.53 1.82
CA LEU A 143 -2.53 -18.19 2.95
C LEU A 143 -1.53 -18.96 3.83
N ALA A 144 -0.58 -19.66 3.22
CA ALA A 144 0.48 -20.37 3.94
C ALA A 144 1.40 -19.40 4.71
N ALA A 145 1.73 -18.24 4.12
CA ALA A 145 2.50 -17.19 4.77
C ALA A 145 1.74 -16.63 5.99
N ASN A 146 0.44 -16.33 5.85
CA ASN A 146 -0.40 -15.87 6.94
C ASN A 146 -0.50 -16.92 8.07
N ALA A 147 -0.69 -18.18 7.74
CA ALA A 147 -0.71 -19.28 8.71
C ALA A 147 0.64 -19.45 9.43
N ARG A 148 1.76 -19.18 8.75
CA ARG A 148 3.07 -19.13 9.41
C ARG A 148 3.16 -17.95 10.39
N GLY A 149 2.69 -16.77 9.99
CA GLY A 149 2.62 -15.59 10.85
C GLY A 149 1.78 -15.84 12.11
N GLU A 150 0.62 -16.48 11.97
CA GLU A 150 -0.20 -16.88 13.10
C GLU A 150 0.56 -17.80 14.06
N ARG A 151 1.22 -18.85 13.56
CA ARG A 151 2.01 -19.78 14.41
C ARG A 151 3.12 -19.06 15.19
N GLU A 152 3.82 -18.12 14.55
CA GLU A 152 4.88 -17.36 15.23
C GLU A 152 4.30 -16.39 16.29
N LEU A 153 3.15 -15.77 16.03
CA LEU A 153 2.46 -14.94 17.03
C LEU A 153 2.01 -15.77 18.24
N ARG A 154 1.42 -16.95 18.00
CA ARG A 154 1.02 -17.87 19.10
C ARG A 154 2.23 -18.35 19.89
N ARG A 155 3.34 -18.68 19.22
CA ARG A 155 4.60 -19.06 19.87
C ARG A 155 5.12 -17.90 20.72
N ALA A 156 5.18 -16.68 20.19
CA ALA A 156 5.63 -15.52 20.95
C ALA A 156 4.74 -15.25 22.18
N ALA A 157 3.40 -15.44 22.05
CA ALA A 157 2.46 -15.32 23.15
C ALA A 157 2.69 -16.40 24.21
N ALA A 158 2.99 -17.64 23.82
CA ALA A 158 3.31 -18.73 24.74
C ALA A 158 4.65 -18.52 25.46
N ASP A 159 5.69 -18.07 24.74
CA ASP A 159 7.05 -17.89 25.27
C ASP A 159 7.13 -16.67 26.23
N HIS A 160 6.38 -15.61 25.99
CA HIS A 160 6.51 -14.33 26.70
C HIS A 160 5.26 -13.89 27.47
N GLY A 161 4.14 -14.56 27.26
CA GLY A 161 2.82 -14.17 27.76
C GLY A 161 2.11 -13.16 26.85
N GLY A 162 0.82 -13.38 26.59
CA GLY A 162 0.03 -12.54 25.66
C GLY A 162 -0.01 -11.06 26.07
N ALA A 163 -0.14 -10.77 27.37
CA ALA A 163 -0.14 -9.39 27.88
C ALA A 163 1.19 -8.67 27.62
N THR A 164 2.31 -9.38 27.79
CA THR A 164 3.66 -8.86 27.50
C THR A 164 3.82 -8.59 26.01
N LEU A 165 3.44 -9.54 25.14
CA LEU A 165 3.49 -9.37 23.69
C LEU A 165 2.70 -8.13 23.25
N LEU A 166 1.47 -7.97 23.70
CA LEU A 166 0.65 -6.79 23.38
C LEU A 166 1.26 -5.48 23.90
N ALA A 167 1.92 -5.50 25.07
CA ALA A 167 2.62 -4.33 25.59
C ALA A 167 3.80 -3.95 24.71
N TYR A 168 4.61 -4.90 24.27
CA TYR A 168 5.74 -4.66 23.38
C TYR A 168 5.29 -4.18 21.99
N MET A 169 4.20 -4.70 21.45
CA MET A 169 3.61 -4.20 20.21
C MET A 169 3.26 -2.70 20.31
N ARG A 170 2.68 -2.25 21.43
CA ARG A 170 2.45 -0.83 21.69
C ARG A 170 3.76 -0.05 21.82
N HIS A 171 4.72 -0.56 22.56
CA HIS A 171 6.02 0.10 22.73
C HIS A 171 6.79 0.29 21.43
N VAL A 172 6.73 -0.67 20.49
CA VAL A 172 7.33 -0.56 19.18
C VAL A 172 6.67 0.59 18.38
N GLN A 173 5.36 0.71 18.43
CA GLN A 173 4.64 1.82 17.79
C GLN A 173 4.95 3.17 18.47
N ASP A 174 4.96 3.22 19.80
CA ASP A 174 5.28 4.43 20.57
C ASP A 174 6.73 4.90 20.32
N ASN A 175 7.65 3.95 20.14
CA ASN A 175 9.02 4.27 19.75
C ASN A 175 9.09 4.87 18.35
N ALA A 176 8.38 4.29 17.38
CA ALA A 176 8.33 4.81 16.02
C ALA A 176 7.73 6.24 15.99
N GLU A 177 6.65 6.48 16.72
CA GLU A 177 6.06 7.81 16.88
C GLU A 177 7.06 8.82 17.44
N ARG A 178 7.80 8.46 18.51
CA ARG A 178 8.82 9.35 19.10
C ARG A 178 9.93 9.70 18.11
N CYS A 179 10.37 8.73 17.30
CA CYS A 179 11.40 8.96 16.29
C CYS A 179 10.90 9.93 15.20
N VAL A 180 9.68 9.74 14.70
CA VAL A 180 9.07 10.65 13.70
C VAL A 180 8.88 12.05 14.31
N ARG A 181 8.39 12.19 15.54
CA ARG A 181 8.28 13.49 16.22
C ARG A 181 9.62 14.20 16.33
N ARG A 182 10.72 13.48 16.62
CA ARG A 182 12.07 14.08 16.65
C ARG A 182 12.51 14.57 15.28
N ALA A 183 12.23 13.82 14.21
CA ALA A 183 12.53 14.25 12.86
C ALA A 183 11.74 15.51 12.49
N ILE A 184 10.42 15.52 12.74
CA ILE A 184 9.54 16.67 12.44
C ILE A 184 10.01 17.96 13.12
N ARG A 185 10.52 17.90 14.35
CA ARG A 185 11.02 19.10 15.08
C ARG A 185 12.16 19.83 14.36
N ARG A 186 12.85 19.17 13.44
CA ARG A 186 13.94 19.75 12.64
C ARG A 186 13.47 20.32 11.30
N LEU A 187 12.22 20.04 10.92
CA LEU A 187 11.64 20.48 9.65
C LEU A 187 11.11 21.91 9.77
N ARG A 188 10.79 22.48 8.62
CA ARG A 188 10.14 23.78 8.45
C ARG A 188 8.95 23.64 7.55
N ASP A 189 8.05 24.60 7.61
CA ASP A 189 6.95 24.73 6.65
C ASP A 189 7.51 24.77 5.23
N GLY A 190 6.78 24.13 4.32
CA GLY A 190 7.13 24.15 2.93
C GLY A 190 5.93 23.85 2.03
N SER A 191 6.10 24.13 0.76
CA SER A 191 5.09 23.81 -0.25
C SER A 191 5.74 23.55 -1.60
N PHE A 192 5.11 22.73 -2.41
CA PHE A 192 5.59 22.42 -3.74
C PHE A 192 4.41 22.18 -4.70
N ARG A 193 4.63 22.45 -5.97
CA ARG A 193 3.71 22.10 -7.06
C ARG A 193 4.50 21.29 -8.07
N TYR A 194 4.11 20.05 -8.22
CA TYR A 194 4.69 19.13 -9.19
C TYR A 194 3.73 19.01 -10.37
N GLU A 195 4.13 19.44 -11.54
CA GLU A 195 3.39 19.26 -12.78
C GLU A 195 3.87 18.00 -13.49
N MET A 196 2.96 17.07 -13.74
CA MET A 196 3.21 15.84 -14.47
C MET A 196 3.15 16.10 -15.97
N ASP A 197 3.76 15.22 -16.79
CA ASP A 197 3.84 15.36 -18.25
C ASP A 197 2.46 15.47 -18.94
N ASN A 198 1.43 14.96 -18.32
CA ASN A 198 0.04 15.05 -18.80
C ASN A 198 -0.68 16.35 -18.36
N GLY A 199 0.03 17.28 -17.72
CA GLY A 199 -0.50 18.57 -17.24
C GLY A 199 -1.27 18.48 -15.92
N GLN A 200 -1.38 17.29 -15.30
CA GLN A 200 -1.95 17.16 -13.95
C GLN A 200 -0.95 17.68 -12.91
N VAL A 201 -1.47 18.23 -11.84
CA VAL A 201 -0.67 18.87 -10.79
C VAL A 201 -0.89 18.19 -9.46
N ILE A 202 0.20 17.80 -8.81
CA ILE A 202 0.24 17.45 -7.39
C ILE A 202 0.67 18.70 -6.63
N ALA A 203 -0.22 19.24 -5.81
CA ALA A 203 0.08 20.35 -4.93
C ALA A 203 0.22 19.81 -3.50
N VAL A 204 1.25 20.22 -2.79
CA VAL A 204 1.44 19.84 -1.38
C VAL A 204 1.91 21.03 -0.56
N ARG A 205 1.34 21.17 0.63
CA ARG A 205 1.79 22.08 1.67
C ARG A 205 2.03 21.26 2.95
N ILE A 206 3.19 21.46 3.55
CA ILE A 206 3.55 20.85 4.83
C ILE A 206 3.61 21.98 5.87
N ALA A 207 2.77 21.90 6.89
CA ALA A 207 2.77 22.81 8.03
C ALA A 207 3.29 22.05 9.26
N VAL A 208 4.34 22.54 9.88
CA VAL A 208 5.08 21.89 10.97
C VAL A 208 4.80 22.61 12.30
N GLU A 209 4.50 21.83 13.34
CA GLU A 209 4.44 22.31 14.73
C GLU A 209 5.62 21.75 15.53
N PRO A 210 6.75 22.49 15.60
CA PRO A 210 7.99 21.96 16.17
C PRO A 210 7.89 21.58 17.66
N GLN A 211 7.11 22.34 18.47
CA GLN A 211 6.96 22.04 19.89
C GLN A 211 6.27 20.70 20.09
N ALA A 212 5.17 20.46 19.39
CA ALA A 212 4.43 19.20 19.45
C ALA A 212 5.15 18.07 18.69
N GLY A 213 6.00 18.39 17.72
CA GLY A 213 6.60 17.44 16.80
C GLY A 213 5.55 16.78 15.92
N THR A 214 4.61 17.58 15.41
CA THR A 214 3.53 17.14 14.49
C THR A 214 3.60 17.93 13.19
N ALA A 215 3.02 17.36 12.14
CA ALA A 215 2.90 18.07 10.86
C ALA A 215 1.55 17.76 10.20
N VAL A 216 1.06 18.75 9.46
CA VAL A 216 -0.08 18.59 8.53
C VAL A 216 0.49 18.55 7.13
N VAL A 217 0.18 17.50 6.39
CA VAL A 217 0.50 17.33 4.97
C VAL A 217 -0.80 17.51 4.20
N ASP A 218 -0.94 18.66 3.56
CA ASP A 218 -2.17 19.08 2.88
C ASP A 218 -1.95 19.12 1.37
N PHE A 219 -2.75 18.32 0.65
CA PHE A 219 -2.74 18.21 -0.81
C PHE A 219 -3.81 19.09 -1.48
N ALA A 220 -4.37 20.07 -0.80
CA ALA A 220 -5.31 21.01 -1.39
C ALA A 220 -4.69 21.73 -2.61
N GLY A 221 -5.45 21.83 -3.70
CA GLY A 221 -4.98 22.37 -4.98
C GLY A 221 -4.40 21.33 -5.94
N THR A 222 -4.38 20.05 -5.56
CA THR A 222 -4.12 18.93 -6.48
C THR A 222 -5.25 18.80 -7.50
N SER A 223 -4.91 18.41 -8.72
CA SER A 223 -5.86 18.21 -9.82
C SER A 223 -6.99 17.25 -9.45
N PRO A 224 -8.22 17.46 -9.93
CA PRO A 224 -9.30 16.48 -9.83
C PRO A 224 -8.89 15.15 -10.48
N GLN A 225 -9.58 14.05 -10.12
CA GLN A 225 -9.42 12.79 -10.83
C GLN A 225 -9.72 12.95 -12.32
N GLN A 226 -9.03 12.17 -13.14
CA GLN A 226 -9.12 12.23 -14.59
C GLN A 226 -9.61 10.91 -15.18
N ALA A 227 -10.10 10.96 -16.41
CA ALA A 227 -10.45 9.76 -17.20
C ALA A 227 -9.18 9.11 -17.82
N ASN A 228 -8.18 8.89 -16.96
CA ASN A 228 -6.95 8.17 -17.23
C ASN A 228 -6.56 7.37 -15.98
N ASN A 229 -5.45 6.64 -16.03
CA ASN A 229 -5.01 5.72 -14.98
C ASN A 229 -3.98 6.30 -13.99
N PHE A 230 -3.70 7.61 -14.05
CA PHE A 230 -2.76 8.29 -13.13
C PHE A 230 -3.39 8.67 -11.78
N ASN A 231 -4.61 8.25 -11.51
CA ASN A 231 -5.24 8.50 -10.21
C ASN A 231 -4.64 7.56 -9.16
N ALA A 232 -4.07 8.12 -8.10
CA ALA A 232 -3.48 7.36 -7.00
C ALA A 232 -4.51 7.15 -5.88
N PRO A 233 -4.79 5.91 -5.48
CA PRO A 233 -5.66 5.66 -4.32
C PRO A 233 -5.14 6.32 -3.04
N LEU A 234 -6.04 6.68 -2.13
CA LEU A 234 -5.67 7.29 -0.84
C LEU A 234 -4.64 6.46 -0.06
N ALA A 235 -4.72 5.13 -0.16
CA ALA A 235 -3.76 4.22 0.45
C ALA A 235 -2.34 4.39 -0.11
N VAL A 236 -2.21 4.65 -1.42
CA VAL A 236 -0.94 4.96 -2.09
C VAL A 236 -0.40 6.32 -1.65
N THR A 237 -1.25 7.34 -1.62
CA THR A 237 -0.90 8.69 -1.14
C THR A 237 -0.39 8.64 0.30
N THR A 238 -1.10 7.91 1.17
CA THR A 238 -0.70 7.70 2.58
C THR A 238 0.64 6.98 2.69
N ALA A 239 0.86 5.95 1.86
CA ALA A 239 2.12 5.21 1.83
C ALA A 239 3.30 6.10 1.40
N ALA A 240 3.11 7.00 0.43
CA ALA A 240 4.13 7.94 -0.01
C ALA A 240 4.52 8.93 1.10
N VAL A 241 3.54 9.48 1.82
CA VAL A 241 3.80 10.33 2.99
C VAL A 241 4.57 9.56 4.07
N LEU A 242 4.11 8.36 4.40
CA LEU A 242 4.77 7.50 5.39
C LEU A 242 6.22 7.19 5.01
N TYR A 243 6.48 6.87 3.74
CA TYR A 243 7.81 6.62 3.23
C TYR A 243 8.73 7.84 3.45
N VAL A 244 8.32 9.02 3.00
CA VAL A 244 9.13 10.24 3.12
C VAL A 244 9.48 10.51 4.58
N PHE A 245 8.50 10.52 5.48
CA PHE A 245 8.79 10.79 6.90
C PHE A 245 9.61 9.67 7.55
N ARG A 246 9.52 8.42 7.08
CA ARG A 246 10.38 7.32 7.54
C ARG A 246 11.84 7.49 7.11
N THR A 247 12.10 7.99 5.91
CA THR A 247 13.48 8.23 5.41
C THR A 247 14.21 9.33 6.19
N LEU A 248 13.50 10.18 6.95
CA LEU A 248 14.09 11.22 7.80
C LEU A 248 14.60 10.69 9.14
N ILE A 249 14.52 9.39 9.39
CA ILE A 249 14.85 8.77 10.67
C ILE A 249 16.07 7.88 10.49
N ASP A 250 17.15 8.23 11.18
CA ASP A 250 18.42 7.48 11.14
C ASP A 250 18.38 6.17 11.96
N GLU A 251 17.46 6.08 12.95
CA GLU A 251 17.39 4.91 13.81
C GLU A 251 16.72 3.70 13.10
N PRO A 252 17.17 2.47 13.41
CA PRO A 252 16.61 1.25 12.85
C PRO A 252 15.26 0.89 13.50
N ILE A 253 14.21 1.63 13.15
CA ILE A 253 12.85 1.33 13.59
C ILE A 253 12.08 0.62 12.49
N PRO A 254 11.18 -0.34 12.83
CA PRO A 254 10.27 -0.90 11.85
C PRO A 254 9.27 0.16 11.38
N LEU A 255 8.89 0.09 10.10
CA LEU A 255 7.78 0.87 9.58
C LEU A 255 6.49 0.29 10.16
N ASN A 256 5.74 1.10 10.91
CA ASN A 256 4.48 0.71 11.53
C ASN A 256 3.53 1.91 11.71
N ALA A 257 2.34 1.66 12.26
CA ALA A 257 1.32 2.69 12.44
C ALA A 257 1.75 3.84 13.36
N GLY A 258 2.74 3.65 14.22
CA GLY A 258 3.31 4.71 15.06
C GLY A 258 3.95 5.84 14.25
N CYS A 259 4.49 5.51 13.07
CA CYS A 259 5.08 6.52 12.18
C CYS A 259 4.06 7.55 11.65
N LEU A 260 2.78 7.17 11.53
CA LEU A 260 1.72 8.05 11.05
C LEU A 260 1.06 8.89 12.15
N ARG A 261 1.17 8.50 13.44
CA ARG A 261 0.48 9.18 14.53
C ARG A 261 0.77 10.69 14.65
N PRO A 262 1.98 11.19 14.39
CA PRO A 262 2.26 12.62 14.43
C PRO A 262 1.89 13.38 13.15
N LEU A 263 1.32 12.72 12.16
CA LEU A 263 0.99 13.29 10.86
C LEU A 263 -0.52 13.37 10.66
N ALA A 264 -1.01 14.53 10.24
CA ALA A 264 -2.34 14.69 9.70
C ALA A 264 -2.22 14.81 8.17
N ILE A 265 -2.84 13.91 7.44
CA ILE A 265 -2.82 13.90 5.96
C ILE A 265 -4.19 14.35 5.48
N VAL A 266 -4.22 15.43 4.70
CA VAL A 266 -5.44 16.02 4.13
C VAL A 266 -5.37 15.86 2.62
N VAL A 267 -6.28 15.06 2.06
CA VAL A 267 -6.38 14.82 0.61
C VAL A 267 -7.78 15.19 0.16
N PRO A 268 -7.95 16.06 -0.85
CA PRO A 268 -9.26 16.37 -1.38
C PRO A 268 -9.93 15.14 -2.00
N HIS A 269 -11.11 14.79 -1.50
CA HIS A 269 -11.90 13.68 -2.05
C HIS A 269 -12.31 13.97 -3.49
N GLY A 270 -12.20 12.97 -4.38
CA GLY A 270 -12.40 13.13 -5.83
C GLY A 270 -11.24 13.79 -6.56
N SER A 271 -10.11 14.04 -5.89
CA SER A 271 -8.86 14.42 -6.54
C SER A 271 -8.14 13.19 -7.12
N MET A 272 -7.12 13.43 -7.94
CA MET A 272 -6.28 12.35 -8.45
C MET A 272 -5.49 11.59 -7.36
N LEU A 273 -5.51 12.05 -6.09
CA LEU A 273 -4.85 11.41 -4.95
C LEU A 273 -5.82 10.74 -3.96
N ASP A 274 -7.11 10.84 -4.22
CA ASP A 274 -8.21 10.13 -3.54
C ASP A 274 -9.39 9.98 -4.51
N PRO A 275 -9.21 9.19 -5.59
CA PRO A 275 -10.21 9.03 -6.63
C PRO A 275 -11.41 8.20 -6.17
N VAL A 276 -12.55 8.44 -6.79
CA VAL A 276 -13.76 7.65 -6.61
C VAL A 276 -14.01 6.75 -7.82
N ALA A 277 -14.70 5.63 -7.59
CA ALA A 277 -15.09 4.71 -8.65
C ALA A 277 -15.87 5.42 -9.77
N PRO A 278 -15.70 5.02 -11.01
CA PRO A 278 -14.89 3.91 -11.53
C PRO A 278 -13.49 4.31 -12.05
N ALA A 279 -12.82 5.26 -11.41
CA ALA A 279 -11.54 5.79 -11.88
C ALA A 279 -10.46 4.69 -12.02
N ALA A 280 -9.75 4.66 -13.14
CA ALA A 280 -8.57 3.82 -13.33
C ALA A 280 -7.41 4.31 -12.46
N VAL A 281 -6.54 3.40 -11.98
CA VAL A 281 -5.54 3.70 -10.95
C VAL A 281 -4.18 3.04 -11.17
N VAL A 282 -4.00 2.26 -12.23
CA VAL A 282 -2.80 1.43 -12.37
C VAL A 282 -1.52 2.26 -12.40
N ALA A 283 -1.48 3.35 -13.17
CA ALA A 283 -0.34 4.27 -13.19
C ALA A 283 -0.28 5.15 -11.95
N GLY A 284 -1.38 5.32 -11.22
CA GLY A 284 -1.38 5.96 -9.91
C GLY A 284 -0.48 5.26 -8.91
N ASN A 285 -0.45 3.93 -8.95
CA ASN A 285 0.41 3.11 -8.09
C ASN A 285 1.90 3.18 -8.48
N VAL A 286 2.22 3.29 -9.77
CA VAL A 286 3.60 3.10 -10.27
C VAL A 286 4.26 4.38 -10.79
N GLU A 287 3.46 5.41 -11.11
CA GLU A 287 3.94 6.71 -11.62
C GLU A 287 3.61 7.82 -10.61
N THR A 288 2.32 8.07 -10.35
CA THR A 288 1.90 9.16 -9.47
C THR A 288 2.47 9.00 -8.05
N SER A 289 2.61 7.78 -7.55
CA SER A 289 3.23 7.52 -6.25
C SER A 289 4.66 8.05 -6.15
N GLN A 290 5.45 7.91 -7.21
CA GLN A 290 6.81 8.46 -7.31
C GLN A 290 6.79 9.98 -7.32
N CYS A 291 5.87 10.57 -8.10
CA CYS A 291 5.69 12.03 -8.18
C CYS A 291 5.22 12.64 -6.84
N ILE A 292 4.40 11.91 -6.06
CA ILE A 292 4.02 12.35 -4.70
C ILE A 292 5.27 12.45 -3.80
N VAL A 293 6.16 11.46 -3.86
CA VAL A 293 7.41 11.47 -3.08
C VAL A 293 8.30 12.62 -3.50
N ASP A 294 8.47 12.84 -4.81
CA ASP A 294 9.22 13.99 -5.34
C ASP A 294 8.64 15.32 -4.89
N ALA A 295 7.31 15.47 -4.91
CA ALA A 295 6.63 16.67 -4.44
C ALA A 295 6.86 16.91 -2.94
N LEU A 296 6.84 15.86 -2.13
CA LEU A 296 7.10 15.94 -0.69
C LEU A 296 8.56 16.33 -0.39
N TYR A 297 9.54 15.74 -1.08
CA TYR A 297 10.93 16.10 -0.95
C TYR A 297 11.21 17.54 -1.43
N GLY A 298 10.53 17.95 -2.52
CA GLY A 298 10.58 19.33 -3.00
C GLY A 298 10.01 20.32 -1.97
N ALA A 299 8.88 20.00 -1.33
CA ALA A 299 8.29 20.82 -0.27
C ALA A 299 9.19 20.95 0.97
N LEU A 300 9.90 19.89 1.30
CA LEU A 300 10.85 19.86 2.42
C LEU A 300 12.23 20.42 2.08
N GLY A 301 12.53 20.62 0.78
CA GLY A 301 13.83 21.12 0.30
C GLY A 301 14.99 20.14 0.56
N LEU A 302 14.72 18.82 0.54
CA LEU A 302 15.67 17.80 0.95
C LEU A 302 16.40 17.13 -0.21
N GLN A 303 15.72 16.95 -1.33
CA GLN A 303 16.23 16.18 -2.47
C GLN A 303 15.57 16.65 -3.76
N ALA A 304 16.32 16.65 -4.84
CA ALA A 304 15.79 16.82 -6.19
C ALA A 304 14.94 15.62 -6.60
N ALA A 305 14.06 15.83 -7.59
CA ALA A 305 13.21 14.76 -8.11
C ALA A 305 14.04 13.59 -8.66
N ALA A 306 13.49 12.39 -8.49
CA ALA A 306 13.95 11.17 -9.17
C ALA A 306 13.40 11.14 -10.62
N GLN A 307 13.09 9.96 -11.14
CA GLN A 307 12.56 9.84 -12.51
C GLN A 307 11.04 10.02 -12.61
N GLY A 308 10.32 10.03 -11.49
CA GLY A 308 8.85 10.12 -11.47
C GLY A 308 8.14 8.85 -11.95
N THR A 309 8.83 7.73 -12.06
CA THR A 309 8.32 6.46 -12.58
C THR A 309 8.98 5.28 -11.88
N MET A 310 8.27 4.15 -11.74
CA MET A 310 8.88 2.88 -11.37
C MET A 310 9.53 2.16 -12.56
N ASN A 311 9.49 2.73 -13.77
CA ASN A 311 10.01 2.11 -14.99
C ASN A 311 9.48 0.69 -15.20
N ASN A 312 8.19 0.49 -15.10
CA ASN A 312 7.58 -0.81 -15.31
C ASN A 312 7.67 -1.22 -16.78
N PHE A 313 8.33 -2.33 -17.03
CA PHE A 313 8.40 -2.95 -18.35
C PHE A 313 7.49 -4.17 -18.38
N THR A 314 6.38 -4.05 -19.07
CA THR A 314 5.31 -5.06 -19.11
C THR A 314 4.98 -5.41 -20.54
N PHE A 315 4.97 -6.68 -20.86
CA PHE A 315 4.52 -7.20 -22.16
C PHE A 315 4.05 -8.65 -22.02
N GLY A 316 3.41 -9.14 -23.07
CA GLY A 316 2.95 -10.52 -23.06
C GLY A 316 2.00 -10.83 -24.22
N ASN A 317 1.39 -11.98 -24.14
CA ASN A 317 0.34 -12.47 -25.03
C ASN A 317 -0.68 -13.31 -24.24
N GLU A 318 -1.54 -14.05 -24.91
CA GLU A 318 -2.59 -14.89 -24.29
C GLU A 318 -2.03 -15.97 -23.35
N ARG A 319 -0.75 -16.33 -23.49
CA ARG A 319 -0.11 -17.45 -22.77
C ARG A 319 0.97 -17.01 -21.80
N TYR A 320 1.72 -15.95 -22.12
CA TYR A 320 2.87 -15.49 -21.35
C TYR A 320 2.73 -14.02 -20.99
N GLN A 321 3.09 -13.68 -19.77
CA GLN A 321 3.15 -12.31 -19.25
C GLN A 321 4.53 -12.07 -18.67
N TYR A 322 5.10 -10.91 -18.94
CA TYR A 322 6.35 -10.45 -18.35
C TYR A 322 6.10 -9.12 -17.64
N TYR A 323 6.69 -8.98 -16.47
CA TYR A 323 6.67 -7.74 -15.69
C TYR A 323 8.04 -7.56 -15.02
N GLU A 324 8.59 -6.36 -15.11
CA GLU A 324 9.84 -5.98 -14.47
C GLU A 324 9.81 -4.52 -14.07
N THR A 325 10.42 -4.19 -12.93
CA THR A 325 10.70 -2.83 -12.49
C THR A 325 12.17 -2.54 -12.74
N ILE A 326 12.48 -1.56 -13.60
CA ILE A 326 13.85 -1.23 -13.98
C ILE A 326 14.35 -0.06 -13.12
N ALA A 327 15.54 -0.23 -12.49
CA ALA A 327 16.11 0.79 -11.64
C ALA A 327 16.40 2.09 -12.41
N GLY A 328 15.90 3.20 -11.91
CA GLY A 328 16.10 4.53 -12.49
C GLY A 328 17.26 5.28 -11.87
N GLY A 329 17.04 5.80 -10.69
CA GLY A 329 18.03 6.58 -9.94
C GLY A 329 17.39 7.51 -8.92
N ALA A 330 18.21 8.03 -8.03
CA ALA A 330 17.85 9.01 -7.00
C ALA A 330 18.33 10.40 -7.37
N GLY A 331 17.55 11.42 -7.04
CA GLY A 331 17.96 12.83 -7.15
C GLY A 331 19.08 13.21 -6.20
N ALA A 332 19.79 14.31 -6.49
CA ALA A 332 20.79 14.87 -5.60
C ALA A 332 20.14 15.63 -4.44
N GLY A 333 20.83 15.70 -3.32
CA GLY A 333 20.50 16.57 -2.19
C GLY A 333 21.51 17.70 -2.02
N PRO A 334 21.32 18.55 -1.00
CA PRO A 334 22.23 19.68 -0.74
C PRO A 334 23.68 19.25 -0.52
N ASP A 335 23.90 18.08 0.10
CA ASP A 335 25.20 17.60 0.55
C ASP A 335 25.60 16.24 -0.06
N PHE A 336 24.84 15.75 -1.08
CA PHE A 336 25.13 14.49 -1.76
C PHE A 336 24.74 14.53 -3.24
N ASP A 337 25.45 13.77 -4.05
CA ASP A 337 25.15 13.58 -5.47
C ASP A 337 24.00 12.60 -5.67
N GLY A 338 23.28 12.72 -6.80
CA GLY A 338 22.30 11.71 -7.23
C GLY A 338 22.98 10.40 -7.61
N ALA A 339 22.22 9.31 -7.59
CA ALA A 339 22.71 7.97 -7.92
C ALA A 339 21.95 7.40 -9.11
N SER A 340 22.68 6.86 -10.11
CA SER A 340 22.09 6.17 -11.25
C SER A 340 21.90 4.68 -10.98
N GLY A 341 20.86 4.08 -11.57
CA GLY A 341 20.65 2.64 -11.55
C GLY A 341 20.32 2.08 -10.15
N VAL A 342 19.69 2.87 -9.29
CA VAL A 342 19.20 2.43 -7.98
C VAL A 342 17.68 2.51 -7.94
N GLN A 343 17.05 1.58 -7.27
CA GLN A 343 15.63 1.66 -6.93
C GLN A 343 15.43 2.71 -5.84
N THR A 344 14.37 3.50 -5.94
CA THR A 344 14.11 4.59 -5.00
C THR A 344 12.61 4.84 -4.84
N HIS A 345 12.24 5.57 -3.79
CA HIS A 345 10.88 5.99 -3.45
C HIS A 345 9.95 4.80 -3.20
N MET A 346 8.94 4.62 -4.05
CA MET A 346 7.86 3.66 -3.80
C MET A 346 8.16 2.25 -4.35
N THR A 347 9.33 2.05 -4.93
CA THR A 347 9.81 0.78 -5.48
C THR A 347 11.10 0.31 -4.83
N ASN A 348 11.45 -0.97 -5.04
CA ASN A 348 12.70 -1.61 -4.60
C ASN A 348 13.17 -2.67 -5.61
#